data_628c1fff354ac4aa69db541c06d83520
#
_entry.id   628c1fff354ac4aa69db541c06d83520
#
_cell.length_a   1.000
_cell.length_b   1.000
_cell.length_c   1.000
_cell.angle_alpha   90.00
_cell.angle_beta   90.00
_cell.angle_gamma   90.00
#
_symmetry.space_group_name_H-M   'P 1'
#
loop_
_entity.id
_entity.type
_entity.pdbx_description
1 polymer ?
#
loop_
_entity_poly.entity_id
_entity_poly.type
_entity_poly.pdbx_seq_one_letter_code
_entity_poly.pdbx_strand_id
1 'polypeptide(L)'
;EDNQFLSSLFGYHDKNLKVLEDKFKVKLYSRGNLLSIKGNRDPVEKAYFIIQGLYQKLKNKDITPEEIENNIDLAKPSYIKEQIEQDQKFQITTKLKTIYPKTKNQEIFLKQMRTKDIVFAVGPAGTGKTYMAVAYAVSLFVEGKINRLILSRPAVEAGERLGFLPGDMKEKIDPYLRPLYDALYEMMPGEEIDRKMVNNLIEIAPLAFMRGRTLNKSFIILDEAQNTLSTQMKMFLTRLGQDSKMVITGDLSQKDLPDNSKSGMQDAMEKLEKVKDIGFVHLNSSDVCRHSLVEKIINAYDK
;
A
#
# COMPACT_ATOMS: atom_id res chain seq x y z
N GLU A 1 -13.17 13.87 5.55
CA GLU A 1 -12.01 14.32 6.33
C GLU A 1 -12.49 15.18 7.49
N ASP A 2 -11.81 15.07 8.64
CA ASP A 2 -12.31 15.49 9.93
C ASP A 2 -12.35 17.03 10.05
N ASN A 3 -13.51 17.62 10.30
CA ASN A 3 -13.71 19.07 10.37
C ASN A 3 -12.97 19.73 11.56
N GLN A 4 -12.55 18.97 12.56
CA GLN A 4 -11.88 19.52 13.75
C GLN A 4 -10.50 20.14 13.43
N PHE A 5 -9.77 19.59 12.46
CA PHE A 5 -8.44 20.09 12.09
C PHE A 5 -8.48 21.27 11.12
N LEU A 6 -9.60 21.47 10.42
CA LEU A 6 -9.71 22.56 9.45
C LEU A 6 -9.79 23.93 10.13
N SER A 7 -10.48 24.03 11.27
CA SER A 7 -10.56 25.28 12.04
C SER A 7 -9.19 25.71 12.57
N SER A 8 -8.37 24.75 13.01
CA SER A 8 -7.00 25.01 13.44
C SER A 8 -6.08 25.38 12.27
N LEU A 9 -6.27 24.74 11.10
CA LEU A 9 -5.54 25.06 9.87
C LEU A 9 -5.86 26.46 9.35
N PHE A 10 -7.13 26.85 9.34
CA PHE A 10 -7.57 28.14 8.85
C PHE A 10 -7.27 29.28 9.81
N GLY A 11 -7.20 28.97 11.11
CA GLY A 11 -6.99 29.94 12.18
C GLY A 11 -8.21 30.82 12.43
N TYR A 12 -8.14 31.62 13.49
CA TYR A 12 -9.25 32.52 13.85
C TYR A 12 -9.53 33.52 12.73
N HIS A 13 -10.78 33.56 12.23
CA HIS A 13 -11.21 34.37 11.07
C HIS A 13 -10.37 34.16 9.79
N ASP A 14 -9.98 32.92 9.49
CA ASP A 14 -9.20 32.54 8.31
C ASP A 14 -7.83 33.27 8.20
N LYS A 15 -7.25 33.71 9.32
CA LYS A 15 -6.02 34.48 9.37
C LYS A 15 -4.87 33.73 8.67
N ASN A 16 -4.76 32.41 8.88
CA ASN A 16 -3.71 31.60 8.29
C ASN A 16 -3.88 31.45 6.77
N LEU A 17 -5.13 31.37 6.28
CA LEU A 17 -5.39 31.36 4.83
C LEU A 17 -4.98 32.66 4.18
N LYS A 18 -5.22 33.83 4.80
CA LYS A 18 -4.79 35.12 4.29
C LYS A 18 -3.25 35.22 4.17
N VAL A 19 -2.53 34.73 5.17
CA VAL A 19 -1.05 34.68 5.14
C VAL A 19 -0.57 33.86 3.95
N LEU A 20 -1.21 32.69 3.68
CA LEU A 20 -0.89 31.85 2.53
C LEU A 20 -1.24 32.53 1.20
N GLU A 21 -2.39 33.22 1.10
CA GLU A 21 -2.80 33.98 -0.09
C GLU A 21 -1.78 35.07 -0.45
N ASP A 22 -1.37 35.85 0.56
CA ASP A 22 -0.46 36.97 0.37
C ASP A 22 0.95 36.49 0.00
N LYS A 23 1.40 35.42 0.61
CA LYS A 23 2.75 34.88 0.38
C LYS A 23 2.90 34.21 -0.98
N PHE A 24 1.91 33.41 -1.38
CA PHE A 24 1.96 32.67 -2.65
C PHE A 24 1.26 33.37 -3.80
N LYS A 25 0.64 34.54 -3.57
CA LYS A 25 -0.11 35.29 -4.60
C LYS A 25 -1.21 34.43 -5.25
N VAL A 26 -1.91 33.63 -4.42
CA VAL A 26 -3.05 32.81 -4.80
C VAL A 26 -4.32 33.26 -4.09
N LYS A 27 -5.47 32.75 -4.51
CA LYS A 27 -6.74 32.92 -3.82
C LYS A 27 -7.24 31.59 -3.28
N LEU A 28 -7.60 31.56 -2.00
CA LEU A 28 -8.09 30.40 -1.28
C LEU A 28 -9.59 30.55 -0.99
N TYR A 29 -10.36 29.55 -1.36
CA TYR A 29 -11.82 29.52 -1.10
C TYR A 29 -12.16 28.28 -0.32
N SER A 30 -12.65 28.44 0.90
CA SER A 30 -13.12 27.34 1.75
C SER A 30 -14.64 27.19 1.64
N ARG A 31 -15.12 25.95 1.48
CA ARG A 31 -16.54 25.62 1.52
C ARG A 31 -16.72 24.27 2.22
N GLY A 32 -17.06 24.30 3.49
CA GLY A 32 -17.12 23.10 4.33
C GLY A 32 -15.72 22.48 4.45
N ASN A 33 -15.60 21.22 4.05
CA ASN A 33 -14.33 20.47 4.04
C ASN A 33 -13.54 20.56 2.71
N LEU A 34 -13.98 21.40 1.80
CA LEU A 34 -13.32 21.63 0.52
C LEU A 34 -12.56 22.96 0.56
N LEU A 35 -11.28 22.93 0.19
CA LEU A 35 -10.44 24.10 -0.03
C LEU A 35 -10.04 24.16 -1.50
N SER A 36 -10.42 25.24 -2.17
CA SER A 36 -10.08 25.49 -3.56
C SER A 36 -8.98 26.56 -3.65
N ILE A 37 -7.97 26.33 -4.48
CA ILE A 37 -6.85 27.26 -4.70
C ILE A 37 -6.94 27.77 -6.13
N LYS A 38 -6.95 29.09 -6.31
CA LYS A 38 -6.94 29.74 -7.62
C LYS A 38 -5.73 30.67 -7.78
N GLY A 39 -5.06 30.56 -8.92
CA GLY A 39 -3.88 31.37 -9.26
C GLY A 39 -3.12 30.80 -10.45
N ASN A 40 -1.92 31.27 -10.67
CA ASN A 40 -1.01 30.70 -11.65
C ASN A 40 -0.54 29.31 -11.18
N ARG A 41 -0.15 28.45 -12.11
CA ARG A 41 0.15 27.01 -11.86
C ARG A 41 1.18 26.81 -10.75
N ASP A 42 2.36 27.41 -10.86
CA ASP A 42 3.45 27.23 -9.89
C ASP A 42 3.11 27.73 -8.47
N PRO A 43 2.51 28.96 -8.29
CA PRO A 43 2.01 29.39 -7.00
C PRO A 43 0.93 28.48 -6.38
N VAL A 44 0.00 27.99 -7.19
CA VAL A 44 -1.07 27.07 -6.74
C VAL A 44 -0.47 25.75 -6.25
N GLU A 45 0.46 25.17 -6.98
CA GLU A 45 1.15 23.94 -6.58
C GLU A 45 1.90 24.13 -5.25
N LYS A 46 2.63 25.22 -5.08
CA LYS A 46 3.35 25.54 -3.84
C LYS A 46 2.40 25.70 -2.66
N ALA A 47 1.33 26.45 -2.81
CA ALA A 47 0.33 26.65 -1.77
C ALA A 47 -0.34 25.31 -1.37
N TYR A 48 -0.70 24.47 -2.35
CA TYR A 48 -1.29 23.15 -2.13
C TYR A 48 -0.40 22.26 -1.27
N PHE A 49 0.90 22.15 -1.60
CA PHE A 49 1.82 21.31 -0.83
C PHE A 49 2.04 21.80 0.60
N ILE A 50 2.14 23.10 0.81
CA ILE A 50 2.27 23.67 2.15
C ILE A 50 1.01 23.40 2.97
N ILE A 51 -0.17 23.62 2.40
CA ILE A 51 -1.44 23.34 3.08
C ILE A 51 -1.56 21.84 3.42
N GLN A 52 -1.18 20.96 2.50
CA GLN A 52 -1.16 19.52 2.78
C GLN A 52 -0.17 19.16 3.90
N GLY A 53 1.04 19.69 3.87
CA GLY A 53 2.04 19.45 4.90
C GLY A 53 1.59 19.92 6.28
N LEU A 54 0.99 21.10 6.36
CA LEU A 54 0.41 21.63 7.59
C LEU A 54 -0.77 20.76 8.09
N TYR A 55 -1.66 20.33 7.20
CA TYR A 55 -2.77 19.45 7.55
C TYR A 55 -2.31 18.10 8.09
N GLN A 56 -1.28 17.49 7.52
CA GLN A 56 -0.70 16.24 8.02
C GLN A 56 -0.05 16.42 9.40
N LYS A 57 0.60 17.55 9.66
CA LYS A 57 1.17 17.87 10.98
C LYS A 57 0.08 18.04 12.04
N LEU A 58 -1.03 18.71 11.70
CA LEU A 58 -2.18 18.90 12.58
C LEU A 58 -2.87 17.59 12.98
N LYS A 59 -2.83 16.56 12.13
CA LYS A 59 -3.34 15.23 12.49
C LYS A 59 -2.55 14.54 13.61
N ASN A 60 -1.29 14.94 13.79
CA ASN A 60 -0.37 14.28 14.72
C ASN A 60 -0.04 15.11 15.97
N LYS A 61 -0.34 16.42 15.98
CA LYS A 61 -0.04 17.35 17.08
C LYS A 61 -0.84 18.64 16.96
N ASP A 62 -1.27 19.22 18.07
CA ASP A 62 -1.76 20.61 18.09
C ASP A 62 -0.62 21.54 17.66
N ILE A 63 -0.85 22.34 16.64
CA ILE A 63 0.13 23.28 16.09
C ILE A 63 -0.33 24.70 16.45
N THR A 64 0.60 25.50 17.01
CA THR A 64 0.35 26.90 17.33
C THR A 64 0.34 27.77 16.05
N PRO A 65 -0.36 28.93 16.04
CA PRO A 65 -0.30 29.87 14.92
C PRO A 65 1.12 30.31 14.55
N GLU A 66 2.00 30.44 15.55
CA GLU A 66 3.44 30.79 15.34
C GLU A 66 4.20 29.65 14.63
N GLU A 67 3.89 28.40 14.93
CA GLU A 67 4.47 27.26 14.21
C GLU A 67 3.99 27.19 12.76
N ILE A 68 2.77 27.63 12.48
CA ILE A 68 2.25 27.73 11.09
C ILE A 68 3.00 28.81 10.34
N GLU A 69 3.15 30.00 10.91
CA GLU A 69 3.90 31.11 10.30
C GLU A 69 5.38 30.72 10.08
N ASN A 70 6.03 30.10 11.05
CA ASN A 70 7.40 29.61 10.93
C ASN A 70 7.56 28.53 9.84
N ASN A 71 6.61 27.58 9.72
CA ASN A 71 6.65 26.58 8.66
C ASN A 71 6.41 27.18 7.28
N ILE A 72 5.60 28.24 7.19
CA ILE A 72 5.42 29.01 5.96
C ILE A 72 6.70 29.75 5.59
N ASP A 73 7.44 30.29 6.59
CA ASP A 73 8.67 31.06 6.38
C ASP A 73 9.89 30.19 6.08
N LEU A 74 9.96 29.00 6.66
CA LEU A 74 11.02 28.01 6.42
C LEU A 74 10.87 27.27 5.10
N ALA A 75 9.72 27.37 4.41
CA ALA A 75 9.46 26.73 3.14
C ALA A 75 10.25 27.40 2.00
N LYS A 76 11.57 27.19 1.98
CA LYS A 76 12.42 27.57 0.86
C LYS A 76 11.92 26.87 -0.42
N PRO A 77 11.89 27.57 -1.57
CA PRO A 77 11.47 26.97 -2.85
C PRO A 77 12.21 25.70 -3.22
N SER A 78 13.47 25.55 -2.82
CA SER A 78 14.28 24.33 -3.02
C SER A 78 13.76 23.14 -2.25
N TYR A 79 13.38 23.30 -0.97
CA TYR A 79 12.87 22.23 -0.12
C TYR A 79 11.51 21.73 -0.60
N ILE A 80 10.64 22.65 -1.04
CA ILE A 80 9.34 22.32 -1.62
C ILE A 80 9.52 21.57 -2.94
N LYS A 81 10.45 21.99 -3.79
CA LYS A 81 10.74 21.34 -5.05
C LYS A 81 11.30 19.93 -4.86
N GLU A 82 12.20 19.74 -3.90
CA GLU A 82 12.74 18.42 -3.54
C GLU A 82 11.64 17.50 -2.98
N GLN A 83 10.73 18.00 -2.13
CA GLN A 83 9.59 17.22 -1.65
C GLN A 83 8.60 16.87 -2.76
N ILE A 84 8.29 17.82 -3.66
CA ILE A 84 7.43 17.56 -4.82
C ILE A 84 8.04 16.49 -5.73
N GLU A 85 9.34 16.58 -6.01
CA GLU A 85 10.06 15.60 -6.83
C GLU A 85 10.14 14.23 -6.12
N GLN A 86 10.28 14.20 -4.80
CA GLN A 86 10.23 12.95 -4.01
C GLN A 86 8.83 12.35 -3.99
N ASP A 87 7.79 13.13 -3.76
CA ASP A 87 6.40 12.66 -3.75
C ASP A 87 5.97 12.14 -5.12
N GLN A 88 6.30 12.86 -6.19
CA GLN A 88 6.07 12.40 -7.57
C GLN A 88 6.86 11.13 -7.89
N LYS A 89 8.08 11.01 -7.38
CA LYS A 89 8.94 9.84 -7.57
C LYS A 89 8.39 8.58 -6.89
N PHE A 90 7.65 8.72 -5.80
CA PHE A 90 7.16 7.59 -5.01
C PHE A 90 5.64 7.41 -5.05
N GLN A 91 4.91 8.18 -5.86
CA GLN A 91 3.47 7.99 -6.01
C GLN A 91 3.13 6.73 -6.82
N ILE A 92 2.01 6.12 -6.46
CA ILE A 92 1.36 5.03 -7.22
C ILE A 92 -0.02 5.54 -7.62
N THR A 93 -0.23 5.76 -8.91
CA THR A 93 -1.51 6.24 -9.44
C THR A 93 -2.34 5.05 -9.91
N THR A 94 -3.50 4.88 -9.33
CA THR A 94 -4.51 3.89 -9.74
C THR A 94 -5.69 4.60 -10.42
N LYS A 95 -6.73 3.86 -10.80
CA LYS A 95 -7.91 4.51 -11.43
C LYS A 95 -8.73 5.37 -10.47
N LEU A 96 -8.82 4.98 -9.20
CA LEU A 96 -9.67 5.66 -8.21
C LEU A 96 -8.90 6.60 -7.30
N LYS A 97 -7.62 6.37 -7.07
CA LYS A 97 -6.81 7.17 -6.13
C LYS A 97 -5.32 7.13 -6.44
N THR A 98 -4.62 8.11 -5.89
CA THR A 98 -3.17 8.14 -5.84
C THR A 98 -2.71 7.77 -4.42
N ILE A 99 -1.77 6.86 -4.30
CA ILE A 99 -1.26 6.31 -3.06
C ILE A 99 0.19 6.74 -2.90
N TYR A 100 0.54 7.21 -1.72
CA TYR A 100 1.88 7.62 -1.33
C TYR A 100 2.39 6.71 -0.21
N PRO A 101 3.65 6.28 -0.26
CA PRO A 101 4.30 5.66 0.90
C PRO A 101 4.24 6.61 2.10
N LYS A 102 3.86 6.09 3.26
CA LYS A 102 3.76 6.86 4.50
C LYS A 102 5.03 6.75 5.35
N THR A 103 5.88 5.77 5.07
CA THR A 103 7.10 5.50 5.82
C THR A 103 8.27 5.24 4.89
N LYS A 104 9.48 5.37 5.43
CA LYS A 104 10.73 5.11 4.70
C LYS A 104 10.82 3.68 4.16
N ASN A 105 10.37 2.69 4.95
CA ASN A 105 10.39 1.30 4.53
C ASN A 105 9.37 1.02 3.41
N GLN A 106 8.23 1.71 3.41
CA GLN A 106 7.28 1.68 2.30
C GLN A 106 7.87 2.29 1.01
N GLU A 107 8.66 3.37 1.09
CA GLU A 107 9.39 3.91 -0.06
C GLU A 107 10.41 2.91 -0.61
N ILE A 108 11.18 2.26 0.28
CA ILE A 108 12.12 1.21 -0.09
C ILE A 108 11.37 0.06 -0.77
N PHE A 109 10.24 -0.34 -0.25
CA PHE A 109 9.41 -1.39 -0.83
C PHE A 109 8.96 -1.04 -2.27
N LEU A 110 8.44 0.16 -2.48
CA LEU A 110 8.07 0.62 -3.81
C LEU A 110 9.28 0.66 -4.77
N LYS A 111 10.43 1.13 -4.29
CA LYS A 111 11.67 1.14 -5.07
C LYS A 111 12.10 -0.28 -5.46
N GLN A 112 12.02 -1.23 -4.54
CA GLN A 112 12.34 -2.63 -4.83
C GLN A 112 11.37 -3.23 -5.86
N MET A 113 10.06 -3.01 -5.73
CA MET A 113 9.09 -3.48 -6.72
C MET A 113 9.33 -2.92 -8.13
N ARG A 114 9.87 -1.69 -8.23
CA ARG A 114 10.20 -1.08 -9.52
C ARG A 114 11.43 -1.70 -10.18
N THR A 115 12.42 -2.09 -9.38
CA THR A 115 13.76 -2.43 -9.86
C THR A 115 14.06 -3.93 -9.87
N LYS A 116 13.30 -4.73 -9.11
CA LYS A 116 13.51 -6.19 -8.97
C LYS A 116 12.37 -6.97 -9.61
N ASP A 117 12.66 -8.20 -10.01
CA ASP A 117 11.67 -9.10 -10.58
C ASP A 117 10.89 -9.86 -9.49
N ILE A 118 11.56 -10.19 -8.38
CA ILE A 118 10.94 -10.79 -7.21
C ILE A 118 11.22 -9.92 -5.98
N VAL A 119 10.20 -9.64 -5.18
CA VAL A 119 10.34 -8.89 -3.92
C VAL A 119 9.65 -9.61 -2.78
N PHE A 120 10.37 -9.84 -1.70
CA PHE A 120 9.83 -10.29 -0.41
C PHE A 120 9.62 -9.08 0.49
N ALA A 121 8.39 -8.90 0.98
CA ALA A 121 8.04 -7.87 1.95
C ALA A 121 7.54 -8.52 3.24
N VAL A 122 8.32 -8.39 4.29
CA VAL A 122 8.10 -9.05 5.59
C VAL A 122 7.86 -7.99 6.67
N GLY A 123 6.93 -8.24 7.56
CA GLY A 123 6.68 -7.37 8.70
C GLY A 123 5.28 -7.53 9.28
N PRO A 124 4.98 -6.82 10.38
CA PRO A 124 3.72 -6.93 11.09
C PRO A 124 2.49 -6.60 10.23
N ALA A 125 1.34 -7.13 10.62
CA ALA A 125 0.07 -6.77 10.01
C ALA A 125 -0.20 -5.26 10.13
N GLY A 126 -0.81 -4.66 9.11
CA GLY A 126 -1.13 -3.23 9.07
C GLY A 126 0.01 -2.31 8.59
N THR A 127 1.15 -2.85 8.17
CA THR A 127 2.25 -2.07 7.57
C THR A 127 2.05 -1.75 6.08
N GLY A 128 0.91 -2.15 5.50
CA GLY A 128 0.53 -1.83 4.12
C GLY A 128 1.18 -2.70 3.03
N LYS A 129 1.82 -3.84 3.36
CA LYS A 129 2.51 -4.73 2.41
C LYS A 129 1.64 -5.09 1.22
N THR A 130 0.55 -5.79 1.49
CA THR A 130 -0.39 -6.28 0.46
C THR A 130 -1.06 -5.14 -0.27
N TYR A 131 -1.48 -4.11 0.46
CA TYR A 131 -2.11 -2.92 -0.09
C TYR A 131 -1.22 -2.21 -1.11
N MET A 132 0.05 -1.95 -0.79
CA MET A 132 1.00 -1.32 -1.70
C MET A 132 1.36 -2.20 -2.89
N ALA A 133 1.48 -3.52 -2.68
CA ALA A 133 1.73 -4.47 -3.76
C ALA A 133 0.58 -4.46 -4.77
N VAL A 134 -0.67 -4.52 -4.30
CA VAL A 134 -1.87 -4.45 -5.16
C VAL A 134 -1.96 -3.09 -5.86
N ALA A 135 -1.71 -1.98 -5.16
CA ALA A 135 -1.71 -0.65 -5.75
C ALA A 135 -0.73 -0.52 -6.91
N TYR A 136 0.50 -0.98 -6.70
CA TYR A 136 1.54 -0.93 -7.73
C TYR A 136 1.21 -1.85 -8.91
N ALA A 137 0.69 -3.05 -8.65
CA ALA A 137 0.23 -3.97 -9.68
C ALA A 137 -0.89 -3.36 -10.54
N VAL A 138 -1.88 -2.73 -9.89
CA VAL A 138 -2.97 -2.01 -10.58
C VAL A 138 -2.44 -0.86 -11.42
N SER A 139 -1.47 -0.09 -10.92
CA SER A 139 -0.88 1.01 -11.71
C SER A 139 -0.21 0.49 -13.00
N LEU A 140 0.59 -0.57 -12.90
CA LEU A 140 1.23 -1.20 -14.07
C LEU A 140 0.19 -1.79 -15.05
N PHE A 141 -0.89 -2.33 -14.51
CA PHE A 141 -1.97 -2.90 -15.31
C PHE A 141 -2.76 -1.82 -16.07
N VAL A 142 -3.04 -0.70 -15.42
CA VAL A 142 -3.70 0.46 -16.04
C VAL A 142 -2.81 1.12 -17.09
N GLU A 143 -1.49 1.17 -16.86
CA GLU A 143 -0.50 1.66 -17.80
C GLU A 143 -0.22 0.70 -18.96
N GLY A 144 -0.81 -0.52 -18.97
CA GLY A 144 -0.58 -1.53 -20.00
C GLY A 144 0.82 -2.15 -19.98
N LYS A 145 1.57 -2.00 -18.88
CA LYS A 145 2.90 -2.59 -18.70
C LYS A 145 2.87 -4.08 -18.40
N ILE A 146 1.75 -4.57 -17.89
CA ILE A 146 1.47 -5.97 -17.68
C ILE A 146 0.12 -6.33 -18.29
N ASN A 147 -0.04 -7.58 -18.69
CA ASN A 147 -1.27 -8.08 -19.31
C ASN A 147 -2.20 -8.74 -18.28
N ARG A 148 -1.65 -9.25 -17.18
CA ARG A 148 -2.39 -10.01 -16.18
C ARG A 148 -1.98 -9.61 -14.77
N LEU A 149 -2.98 -9.57 -13.89
CA LEU A 149 -2.79 -9.40 -12.45
C LEU A 149 -3.25 -10.70 -11.76
N ILE A 150 -2.36 -11.34 -11.02
CA ILE A 150 -2.61 -12.61 -10.35
C ILE A 150 -2.38 -12.43 -8.88
N LEU A 151 -3.43 -12.61 -8.09
CA LEU A 151 -3.42 -12.52 -6.63
C LEU A 151 -3.63 -13.92 -6.06
N SER A 152 -2.75 -14.32 -5.18
CA SER A 152 -2.77 -15.66 -4.60
C SER A 152 -2.56 -15.61 -3.09
N ARG A 153 -3.12 -16.57 -2.40
CA ARG A 153 -2.95 -16.78 -0.97
C ARG A 153 -2.92 -18.27 -0.67
N PRO A 154 -2.09 -18.74 0.29
CA PRO A 154 -2.20 -20.11 0.76
C PRO A 154 -3.59 -20.31 1.39
N ALA A 155 -4.29 -21.35 1.01
CA ALA A 155 -5.47 -21.77 1.72
C ALA A 155 -4.98 -22.54 2.97
N VAL A 156 -4.97 -21.86 4.12
CA VAL A 156 -4.61 -22.48 5.40
C VAL A 156 -5.88 -22.62 6.22
N GLU A 157 -6.09 -23.79 6.76
CA GLU A 157 -7.16 -24.02 7.73
C GLU A 157 -6.75 -23.39 9.08
N ALA A 158 -7.12 -22.12 9.29
CA ALA A 158 -6.94 -21.44 10.57
C ALA A 158 -7.90 -22.03 11.61
N GLY A 159 -7.56 -23.21 12.15
CA GLY A 159 -8.34 -23.88 13.19
C GLY A 159 -9.67 -24.52 12.73
N GLU A 160 -10.25 -24.08 11.65
CA GLU A 160 -11.45 -24.66 11.03
C GLU A 160 -11.06 -25.47 9.79
N ARG A 161 -11.33 -26.78 9.83
CA ARG A 161 -11.08 -27.66 8.68
C ARG A 161 -12.00 -27.26 7.52
N LEU A 162 -11.45 -26.87 6.38
CA LEU A 162 -12.19 -26.55 5.14
C LEU A 162 -13.30 -27.57 4.80
N GLY A 163 -13.12 -28.82 5.27
CA GLY A 163 -14.11 -29.88 5.12
C GLY A 163 -15.45 -29.63 5.84
N PHE A 164 -15.51 -28.77 6.85
CA PHE A 164 -16.76 -28.48 7.60
C PHE A 164 -17.57 -27.32 7.05
N LEU A 165 -17.02 -26.50 6.15
CA LEU A 165 -17.79 -25.42 5.52
C LEU A 165 -18.72 -26.00 4.43
N PRO A 166 -20.00 -25.58 4.38
CA PRO A 166 -20.91 -25.96 3.31
C PRO A 166 -20.49 -25.27 1.98
N GLY A 167 -20.81 -25.88 0.85
CA GLY A 167 -20.55 -25.35 -0.47
C GLY A 167 -19.42 -26.06 -1.24
N ASP A 168 -19.18 -25.61 -2.45
CA ASP A 168 -18.09 -26.11 -3.29
C ASP A 168 -16.71 -25.59 -2.81
N MET A 169 -15.62 -26.10 -3.40
CA MET A 169 -14.26 -25.71 -3.02
C MET A 169 -14.03 -24.20 -3.19
N LYS A 170 -14.64 -23.58 -4.19
CA LYS A 170 -14.49 -22.15 -4.47
C LYS A 170 -15.19 -21.31 -3.41
N GLU A 171 -16.41 -21.68 -3.05
CA GLU A 171 -17.18 -20.99 -2.00
C GLU A 171 -16.49 -21.07 -0.63
N LYS A 172 -15.84 -22.20 -0.32
CA LYS A 172 -15.10 -22.40 0.92
C LYS A 172 -13.84 -21.56 1.01
N ILE A 173 -13.20 -21.25 -0.11
CA ILE A 173 -11.92 -20.51 -0.16
C ILE A 173 -12.15 -18.99 -0.29
N ASP A 174 -13.28 -18.57 -0.85
CA ASP A 174 -13.58 -17.16 -1.15
C ASP A 174 -13.44 -16.22 0.07
N PRO A 175 -13.86 -16.57 1.30
CA PRO A 175 -13.64 -15.73 2.48
C PRO A 175 -12.17 -15.40 2.75
N TYR A 176 -11.26 -16.32 2.48
CA TYR A 176 -9.81 -16.11 2.70
C TYR A 176 -9.19 -15.20 1.65
N LEU A 177 -9.84 -15.03 0.50
CA LEU A 177 -9.39 -14.15 -0.58
C LEU A 177 -9.99 -12.74 -0.51
N ARG A 178 -10.98 -12.52 0.37
CA ARG A 178 -11.66 -11.22 0.52
C ARG A 178 -10.73 -10.03 0.69
N PRO A 179 -9.67 -10.06 1.52
CA PRO A 179 -8.77 -8.91 1.65
C PRO A 179 -8.10 -8.50 0.33
N LEU A 180 -7.92 -9.42 -0.61
CA LEU A 180 -7.37 -9.13 -1.92
C LEU A 180 -8.42 -8.47 -2.84
N TYR A 181 -9.68 -8.92 -2.77
CA TYR A 181 -10.79 -8.25 -3.45
C TYR A 181 -10.98 -6.83 -2.93
N ASP A 182 -11.01 -6.64 -1.60
CA ASP A 182 -11.20 -5.33 -0.98
C ASP A 182 -10.12 -4.34 -1.43
N ALA A 183 -8.86 -4.78 -1.46
CA ALA A 183 -7.77 -3.96 -1.95
C ALA A 183 -7.94 -3.56 -3.43
N LEU A 184 -8.43 -4.47 -4.28
CA LEU A 184 -8.69 -4.17 -5.69
C LEU A 184 -9.84 -3.18 -5.87
N TYR A 185 -10.96 -3.39 -5.17
CA TYR A 185 -12.14 -2.52 -5.25
C TYR A 185 -11.87 -1.10 -4.76
N GLU A 186 -10.91 -0.93 -3.85
CA GLU A 186 -10.45 0.40 -3.48
C GLU A 186 -9.66 1.14 -4.58
N MET A 187 -9.12 0.43 -5.56
CA MET A 187 -8.19 0.97 -6.57
C MET A 187 -8.76 1.03 -7.98
N MET A 188 -9.80 0.23 -8.26
CA MET A 188 -10.46 0.16 -9.56
C MET A 188 -11.98 0.06 -9.41
N PRO A 189 -12.77 0.58 -10.38
CA PRO A 189 -14.22 0.40 -10.39
C PRO A 189 -14.62 -1.07 -10.44
N GLY A 190 -15.61 -1.48 -9.62
CA GLY A 190 -16.05 -2.86 -9.48
C GLY A 190 -16.45 -3.51 -10.81
N GLU A 191 -17.28 -2.84 -11.62
CA GLU A 191 -17.69 -3.32 -12.94
C GLU A 191 -16.49 -3.62 -13.88
N GLU A 192 -15.42 -2.85 -13.74
CA GLU A 192 -14.22 -3.09 -14.53
C GLU A 192 -13.44 -4.31 -14.01
N ILE A 193 -13.35 -4.48 -12.69
CA ILE A 193 -12.74 -5.66 -12.07
C ILE A 193 -13.47 -6.91 -12.54
N ASP A 194 -14.80 -6.95 -12.41
CA ASP A 194 -15.61 -8.12 -12.79
C ASP A 194 -15.42 -8.49 -14.25
N ARG A 195 -15.47 -7.50 -15.15
CA ARG A 195 -15.22 -7.72 -16.58
C ARG A 195 -13.81 -8.26 -16.85
N LYS A 196 -12.79 -7.77 -16.12
CA LYS A 196 -11.42 -8.24 -16.29
C LYS A 196 -11.21 -9.64 -15.69
N MET A 197 -11.94 -10.00 -14.64
CA MET A 197 -11.94 -11.35 -14.09
C MET A 197 -12.57 -12.35 -15.04
N VAL A 198 -13.72 -12.02 -15.65
CA VAL A 198 -14.37 -12.86 -16.68
C VAL A 198 -13.41 -13.12 -17.85
N ASN A 199 -12.61 -12.14 -18.22
CA ASN A 199 -11.62 -12.26 -19.30
C ASN A 199 -10.26 -12.86 -18.85
N ASN A 200 -10.14 -13.34 -17.62
CA ASN A 200 -8.91 -13.88 -17.03
C ASN A 200 -7.69 -12.92 -17.07
N LEU A 201 -7.95 -11.60 -17.10
CA LEU A 201 -6.92 -10.56 -16.99
C LEU A 201 -6.61 -10.24 -15.54
N ILE A 202 -7.57 -10.38 -14.64
CA ILE A 202 -7.41 -10.38 -13.19
C ILE A 202 -7.83 -11.75 -12.68
N GLU A 203 -7.00 -12.38 -11.88
CA GLU A 203 -7.25 -13.68 -11.28
C GLU A 203 -6.95 -13.64 -9.80
N ILE A 204 -7.89 -14.08 -8.97
CA ILE A 204 -7.70 -14.29 -7.54
C ILE A 204 -7.92 -15.77 -7.27
N ALA A 205 -6.88 -16.47 -6.84
CA ALA A 205 -6.92 -17.91 -6.70
C ALA A 205 -5.98 -18.43 -5.60
N PRO A 206 -6.34 -19.55 -4.96
CA PRO A 206 -5.46 -20.21 -4.01
C PRO A 206 -4.11 -20.61 -4.63
N LEU A 207 -3.07 -20.66 -3.82
CA LEU A 207 -1.73 -21.04 -4.24
C LEU A 207 -1.66 -22.37 -5.01
N ALA A 208 -2.50 -23.33 -4.65
CA ALA A 208 -2.53 -24.64 -5.30
C ALA A 208 -2.84 -24.57 -6.82
N PHE A 209 -3.61 -23.56 -7.25
CA PHE A 209 -3.98 -23.36 -8.66
C PHE A 209 -2.85 -22.78 -9.52
N MET A 210 -1.72 -22.43 -8.92
CA MET A 210 -0.53 -21.94 -9.63
C MET A 210 0.34 -23.07 -10.18
N ARG A 211 0.09 -24.31 -9.75
CA ARG A 211 0.91 -25.46 -10.15
C ARG A 211 0.84 -25.72 -11.65
N GLY A 212 2.02 -25.98 -12.27
CA GLY A 212 2.10 -26.32 -13.71
C GLY A 212 1.97 -25.16 -14.68
N ARG A 213 1.87 -23.92 -14.18
CA ARG A 213 1.70 -22.72 -15.00
C ARG A 213 3.02 -21.99 -15.20
N THR A 214 3.11 -21.21 -16.28
CA THR A 214 4.12 -20.18 -16.50
C THR A 214 3.40 -18.86 -16.73
N LEU A 215 3.69 -17.86 -15.91
CA LEU A 215 2.94 -16.61 -15.84
C LEU A 215 3.77 -15.50 -16.49
N ASN A 216 3.54 -15.28 -17.80
CA ASN A 216 4.23 -14.27 -18.59
C ASN A 216 3.48 -12.94 -18.57
N LYS A 217 4.19 -11.82 -18.71
CA LYS A 217 3.67 -10.44 -18.74
C LYS A 217 2.66 -10.18 -17.63
N SER A 218 2.98 -10.67 -16.43
CA SER A 218 2.08 -10.71 -15.30
C SER A 218 2.70 -10.03 -14.08
N PHE A 219 1.85 -9.41 -13.25
CA PHE A 219 2.22 -9.09 -11.89
C PHE A 219 1.55 -10.09 -10.95
N ILE A 220 2.35 -10.75 -10.13
CA ILE A 220 1.92 -11.88 -9.32
C ILE A 220 2.14 -11.55 -7.85
N ILE A 221 1.11 -11.68 -7.03
CA ILE A 221 1.20 -11.44 -5.58
C ILE A 221 0.86 -12.74 -4.84
N LEU A 222 1.73 -13.13 -3.92
CA LEU A 222 1.44 -14.16 -2.91
C LEU A 222 1.35 -13.48 -1.55
N ASP A 223 0.15 -13.40 -1.02
CA ASP A 223 -0.12 -12.85 0.31
C ASP A 223 -0.14 -13.95 1.38
N GLU A 224 0.10 -13.59 2.65
CA GLU A 224 0.21 -14.51 3.81
C GLU A 224 1.18 -15.67 3.57
N ALA A 225 2.28 -15.37 2.89
CA ALA A 225 3.25 -16.35 2.42
C ALA A 225 4.00 -17.09 3.54
N GLN A 226 3.98 -16.58 4.80
CA GLN A 226 4.49 -17.30 5.96
C GLN A 226 3.79 -18.64 6.17
N ASN A 227 2.57 -18.78 5.66
CA ASN A 227 1.75 -19.98 5.76
C ASN A 227 1.96 -20.97 4.60
N THR A 228 3.06 -20.85 3.86
CA THR A 228 3.46 -21.83 2.85
C THR A 228 4.49 -22.82 3.38
N LEU A 229 4.48 -24.03 2.83
CA LEU A 229 5.59 -24.98 2.97
C LEU A 229 6.72 -24.63 1.98
N SER A 230 7.96 -25.07 2.28
CA SER A 230 9.12 -24.84 1.38
C SER A 230 8.90 -25.37 -0.05
N THR A 231 8.21 -26.50 -0.20
CA THR A 231 7.84 -27.08 -1.49
C THR A 231 6.84 -26.22 -2.26
N GLN A 232 5.86 -25.65 -1.55
CA GLN A 232 4.86 -24.74 -2.13
C GLN A 232 5.48 -23.43 -2.55
N MET A 233 6.34 -22.84 -1.73
CA MET A 233 7.08 -21.61 -2.06
C MET A 233 7.97 -21.82 -3.29
N LYS A 234 8.77 -22.89 -3.34
CA LYS A 234 9.57 -23.23 -4.51
C LYS A 234 8.71 -23.40 -5.75
N MET A 235 7.59 -24.13 -5.63
CA MET A 235 6.63 -24.31 -6.72
C MET A 235 6.14 -22.97 -7.24
N PHE A 236 5.77 -22.03 -6.36
CA PHE A 236 5.24 -20.73 -6.72
C PHE A 236 6.30 -19.83 -7.38
N LEU A 237 7.46 -19.68 -6.78
CA LEU A 237 8.55 -18.85 -7.31
C LEU A 237 8.96 -19.26 -8.72
N THR A 238 8.91 -20.56 -9.02
CA THR A 238 9.19 -21.10 -10.35
C THR A 238 8.07 -20.89 -11.39
N ARG A 239 6.99 -20.17 -11.04
CA ARG A 239 5.94 -19.75 -11.98
C ARG A 239 6.26 -18.44 -12.68
N LEU A 240 7.28 -17.71 -12.24
CA LEU A 240 7.68 -16.45 -12.85
C LEU A 240 8.02 -16.69 -14.32
N GLY A 241 7.32 -16.01 -15.21
CA GLY A 241 7.54 -16.04 -16.64
C GLY A 241 8.23 -14.77 -17.16
N GLN A 242 8.39 -14.67 -18.46
CA GLN A 242 9.03 -13.53 -19.10
C GLN A 242 8.20 -12.24 -18.88
N ASP A 243 8.90 -11.10 -18.70
CA ASP A 243 8.31 -9.77 -18.49
C ASP A 243 7.34 -9.72 -17.32
N SER A 244 7.60 -10.50 -16.27
CA SER A 244 6.74 -10.62 -15.11
C SER A 244 7.44 -10.16 -13.84
N LYS A 245 6.64 -9.73 -12.88
CA LYS A 245 7.09 -9.37 -11.52
C LYS A 245 6.32 -10.17 -10.48
N MET A 246 6.98 -10.48 -9.38
CA MET A 246 6.40 -11.24 -8.30
C MET A 246 6.66 -10.56 -6.96
N VAL A 247 5.62 -10.41 -6.15
CA VAL A 247 5.72 -9.88 -4.79
C VAL A 247 5.18 -10.91 -3.80
N ILE A 248 5.98 -11.18 -2.79
CA ILE A 248 5.66 -12.11 -1.71
C ILE A 248 5.51 -11.30 -0.42
N THR A 249 4.33 -11.29 0.15
CA THR A 249 4.03 -10.57 1.39
C THR A 249 3.73 -11.55 2.53
N GLY A 250 4.14 -11.21 3.74
CA GLY A 250 3.88 -12.06 4.90
C GLY A 250 4.34 -11.47 6.22
N ASP A 251 3.90 -12.12 7.30
CA ASP A 251 4.27 -11.83 8.67
C ASP A 251 4.79 -13.11 9.34
N LEU A 252 6.09 -13.22 9.52
CA LEU A 252 6.71 -14.42 10.12
C LEU A 252 6.33 -14.66 11.59
N SER A 253 5.78 -13.64 12.27
CA SER A 253 5.26 -13.78 13.63
C SER A 253 3.86 -14.44 13.69
N GLN A 254 3.11 -14.39 12.57
CA GLN A 254 1.75 -14.92 12.46
C GLN A 254 1.73 -16.20 11.59
N LYS A 255 2.46 -17.22 12.05
CA LYS A 255 2.54 -18.49 11.35
C LYS A 255 1.47 -19.46 11.85
N ASP A 256 0.57 -19.88 10.96
CA ASP A 256 -0.51 -20.85 11.24
C ASP A 256 -0.15 -22.29 10.78
N LEU A 257 1.11 -22.54 10.46
CA LEU A 257 1.59 -23.88 10.11
C LEU A 257 1.76 -24.75 11.36
N PRO A 258 1.69 -26.11 11.24
CA PRO A 258 2.00 -27.00 12.35
C PRO A 258 3.38 -26.72 12.97
N ASP A 259 3.50 -26.86 14.29
CA ASP A 259 4.64 -26.40 15.10
C ASP A 259 6.03 -26.82 14.60
N ASN A 260 6.15 -27.97 13.96
CA ASN A 260 7.42 -28.47 13.43
C ASN A 260 7.71 -28.08 11.98
N SER A 261 6.87 -27.26 11.34
CA SER A 261 7.03 -26.90 9.93
C SER A 261 7.76 -25.57 9.80
N LYS A 262 8.86 -25.54 9.05
CA LYS A 262 9.51 -24.28 8.68
C LYS A 262 8.67 -23.56 7.64
N SER A 263 8.46 -22.26 7.82
CA SER A 263 7.80 -21.43 6.82
C SER A 263 8.57 -21.45 5.50
N GLY A 264 7.87 -21.70 4.41
CA GLY A 264 8.45 -21.66 3.06
C GLY A 264 8.94 -20.26 2.67
N MET A 265 8.30 -19.20 3.19
CA MET A 265 8.77 -17.84 3.01
C MET A 265 10.12 -17.61 3.69
N GLN A 266 10.27 -18.04 4.94
CA GLN A 266 11.52 -17.92 5.67
C GLN A 266 12.63 -18.74 4.99
N ASP A 267 12.36 -19.98 4.62
CA ASP A 267 13.31 -20.86 3.93
C ASP A 267 13.77 -20.28 2.58
N ALA A 268 12.85 -19.69 1.82
CA ALA A 268 13.16 -19.03 0.56
C ALA A 268 14.04 -17.78 0.76
N MET A 269 13.73 -16.95 1.76
CA MET A 269 14.51 -15.75 2.05
C MET A 269 15.96 -16.11 2.39
N GLU A 270 16.18 -17.11 3.25
CA GLU A 270 17.53 -17.58 3.61
C GLU A 270 18.32 -18.10 2.39
N LYS A 271 17.65 -18.88 1.52
CA LYS A 271 18.31 -19.48 0.35
C LYS A 271 18.59 -18.49 -0.78
N LEU A 272 17.74 -17.48 -0.91
CA LEU A 272 17.75 -16.54 -2.04
C LEU A 272 18.41 -15.20 -1.70
N GLU A 273 18.87 -14.98 -0.47
CA GLU A 273 19.47 -13.73 0.01
C GLU A 273 20.55 -13.17 -0.92
N LYS A 274 21.35 -14.04 -1.53
CA LYS A 274 22.48 -13.66 -2.40
C LYS A 274 22.10 -13.48 -3.88
N VAL A 275 20.84 -13.70 -4.25
CA VAL A 275 20.39 -13.55 -5.64
C VAL A 275 20.10 -12.08 -5.93
N LYS A 276 20.90 -11.47 -6.81
CA LYS A 276 20.90 -10.01 -7.05
C LYS A 276 19.56 -9.43 -7.54
N ASP A 277 18.76 -10.22 -8.27
CA ASP A 277 17.51 -9.76 -8.86
C ASP A 277 16.30 -9.94 -7.94
N ILE A 278 16.55 -10.44 -6.72
CA ILE A 278 15.55 -10.57 -5.66
C ILE A 278 15.75 -9.46 -4.63
N GLY A 279 14.65 -8.78 -4.27
CA GLY A 279 14.62 -7.74 -3.26
C GLY A 279 14.04 -8.27 -1.95
N PHE A 280 14.57 -7.80 -0.83
CA PHE A 280 14.05 -8.11 0.51
C PHE A 280 13.78 -6.80 1.24
N VAL A 281 12.59 -6.66 1.80
CA VAL A 281 12.16 -5.48 2.55
C VAL A 281 11.58 -5.91 3.88
N HIS A 282 12.11 -5.35 4.95
CA HIS A 282 11.64 -5.57 6.30
C HIS A 282 10.89 -4.32 6.78
N LEU A 283 9.58 -4.47 6.97
CA LEU A 283 8.75 -3.48 7.63
C LEU A 283 8.66 -3.84 9.12
N ASN A 284 8.50 -2.84 9.96
CA ASN A 284 8.49 -3.01 11.41
C ASN A 284 7.28 -2.30 12.05
N SER A 285 7.20 -2.29 13.38
CA SER A 285 6.10 -1.66 14.11
C SER A 285 5.94 -0.17 13.83
N SER A 286 7.01 0.56 13.51
CA SER A 286 6.92 1.98 13.13
C SER A 286 6.26 2.23 11.77
N ASP A 287 6.12 1.19 10.94
CA ASP A 287 5.45 1.26 9.64
C ASP A 287 3.95 0.94 9.73
N VAL A 288 3.43 0.63 10.91
CA VAL A 288 2.01 0.30 11.10
C VAL A 288 1.15 1.55 10.89
N CYS A 289 0.27 1.47 9.90
CA CYS A 289 -0.67 2.54 9.54
C CYS A 289 -2.10 2.10 9.92
N ARG A 290 -2.41 2.10 11.21
CA ARG A 290 -3.71 1.71 11.76
C ARG A 290 -4.35 2.85 12.55
N HIS A 291 -5.64 2.71 12.81
CA HIS A 291 -6.34 3.60 13.73
C HIS A 291 -5.70 3.52 15.13
N SER A 292 -5.48 4.66 15.80
CA SER A 292 -4.78 4.74 17.10
C SER A 292 -5.43 3.87 18.20
N LEU A 293 -6.74 3.65 18.14
CA LEU A 293 -7.45 2.77 19.06
C LEU A 293 -7.06 1.30 18.85
N VAL A 294 -6.83 0.86 17.61
CA VAL A 294 -6.42 -0.52 17.31
C VAL A 294 -5.04 -0.81 17.91
N GLU A 295 -4.13 0.14 17.84
CA GLU A 295 -2.80 0.04 18.48
C GLU A 295 -2.93 -0.09 20.01
N LYS A 296 -3.81 0.71 20.64
CA LYS A 296 -4.08 0.61 22.08
C LYS A 296 -4.69 -0.73 22.48
N ILE A 297 -5.57 -1.30 21.64
CA ILE A 297 -6.17 -2.62 21.87
C ILE A 297 -5.08 -3.69 21.83
N ILE A 298 -4.25 -3.73 20.78
CA ILE A 298 -3.15 -4.71 20.66
C ILE A 298 -2.23 -4.64 21.88
N ASN A 299 -1.75 -3.45 22.22
CA ASN A 299 -0.88 -3.25 23.38
C ASN A 299 -1.53 -3.64 24.72
N ALA A 300 -2.86 -3.68 24.81
CA ALA A 300 -3.57 -4.12 26.01
C ALA A 300 -3.67 -5.64 26.11
N TYR A 301 -3.72 -6.35 24.97
CA TYR A 301 -3.74 -7.82 24.93
C TYR A 301 -2.35 -8.45 25.03
N ASP A 302 -1.30 -7.74 24.64
CA ASP A 302 0.09 -8.20 24.67
C ASP A 302 0.73 -8.03 26.08
N LYS A 303 -0.01 -7.50 27.06
CA LYS A 303 0.37 -7.41 28.49
C LYS A 303 -0.15 -8.58 29.29
#